data_608d098bfc025390c87fbd54c427fc23
#
_entry.id   608d098bfc025390c87fbd54c427fc23
#
_cell.length_a   1.000
_cell.length_b   1.000
_cell.length_c   1.000
_cell.angle_alpha   90.00
_cell.angle_beta   90.00
_cell.angle_gamma   90.00
#
_symmetry.space_group_name_H-M   'P 1'
#
loop_
_entity.id
_entity.type
_entity.pdbx_description
1 polymer ?
#
loop_
_entity_poly.entity_id
_entity_poly.type
_entity_poly.pdbx_seq_one_letter_code
_entity_poly.pdbx_strand_id
1 'polypeptide(L)'
;RKEKHLTRNGNSSYSFRRKIFFDRVHYSGETKMGLTFKQHLLNGIPSELPPLKPLDNSVPHAPTRPQVLSESEKKLAIQNSLRYFPAKWHSTLAPEFLQELEELGHIYMHRFRPDYDIFARPIHEYPSNCLSAASVMLMIHNNLDPSIAQFPHELITYGGNGSVFQNWAQYLIAMELLSKMNESQTLVVNSGHPLGLFPSNPDSPRVVISNGLVIPNYSSQLDYERMNALGVTQFGQMTAGSYMYIGPQGIVHGTTITLLNAARKYLEINNESNLSGILFITSGLGGMSGAQAKAAVIAGAVCIIAEVDSHAAVKRHQQGWLSELHYDLHSVILRAREAVNNGEAVSIGYVGNIVDLLEALIENNITPDLGSDQTSLHNPWL
;
A
#
# COMPACT_ATOMS: atom_id res chain seq x y z
N ARG A 1 1.39 12.13 -53.57
CA ARG A 1 2.86 12.35 -53.66
C ARG A 1 3.24 13.62 -52.93
N LYS A 2 3.71 13.45 -51.69
CA LYS A 2 4.83 14.18 -51.03
C LYS A 2 4.79 13.77 -49.57
N GLU A 3 5.72 12.90 -49.20
CA GLU A 3 6.05 12.56 -47.81
C GLU A 3 6.52 13.82 -47.07
N LYS A 4 5.98 14.03 -45.86
CA LYS A 4 6.55 14.96 -44.89
C LYS A 4 7.05 14.16 -43.72
N HIS A 5 8.35 14.13 -43.53
CA HIS A 5 9.04 13.67 -42.36
C HIS A 5 8.57 14.44 -41.11
N LEU A 6 8.01 13.77 -40.14
CA LEU A 6 7.81 14.26 -38.77
C LEU A 6 8.93 13.69 -37.88
N THR A 7 9.85 14.57 -37.52
CA THR A 7 10.87 14.29 -36.51
C THR A 7 10.21 14.16 -35.12
N ARG A 8 10.34 13.01 -34.51
CA ARG A 8 9.95 12.75 -33.13
C ARG A 8 11.06 13.24 -32.19
N ASN A 9 10.81 14.30 -31.46
CA ASN A 9 11.51 14.60 -30.20
C ASN A 9 10.54 14.39 -29.04
N GLY A 10 10.80 13.41 -28.19
CA GLY A 10 9.99 13.12 -27.01
C GLY A 10 10.29 11.76 -26.41
N ASN A 11 11.54 11.50 -26.02
CA ASN A 11 11.91 10.27 -25.35
C ASN A 11 12.90 10.56 -24.21
N SER A 12 12.41 10.79 -23.00
CA SER A 12 13.29 10.81 -21.83
C SER A 12 12.73 10.05 -20.61
N SER A 13 11.42 9.89 -20.46
CA SER A 13 10.85 9.23 -19.28
C SER A 13 10.54 7.73 -19.44
N TYR A 14 10.37 7.25 -20.66
CA TYR A 14 10.07 5.82 -20.93
C TYR A 14 11.31 4.91 -20.92
N SER A 15 12.51 5.45 -21.16
CA SER A 15 13.74 4.65 -21.20
C SER A 15 14.23 4.25 -19.80
N PHE A 16 14.01 5.09 -18.79
CA PHE A 16 14.47 4.83 -17.42
C PHE A 16 13.71 3.66 -16.75
N ARG A 17 12.38 3.57 -16.98
CA ARG A 17 11.56 2.46 -16.44
C ARG A 17 11.81 1.13 -17.16
N ARG A 18 12.10 1.16 -18.44
CA ARG A 18 12.44 -0.05 -19.21
C ARG A 18 13.76 -0.67 -18.75
N LYS A 19 14.74 0.14 -18.41
CA LYS A 19 16.06 -0.32 -17.91
C LYS A 19 15.95 -1.00 -16.55
N ILE A 20 15.17 -0.44 -15.61
CA ILE A 20 14.96 -1.03 -14.29
C ILE A 20 14.22 -2.37 -14.38
N PHE A 21 13.25 -2.51 -15.29
CA PHE A 21 12.47 -3.74 -15.45
C PHE A 21 13.27 -4.87 -16.12
N PHE A 22 14.15 -4.56 -17.08
CA PHE A 22 14.97 -5.56 -17.77
C PHE A 22 16.22 -5.97 -16.97
N ASP A 23 16.82 -5.09 -16.21
CA ASP A 23 17.99 -5.41 -15.38
C ASP A 23 17.65 -6.32 -14.19
N ARG A 24 16.37 -6.36 -13.75
CA ARG A 24 15.88 -7.29 -12.70
C ARG A 24 15.60 -8.72 -13.19
N VAL A 25 15.50 -8.97 -14.49
CA VAL A 25 15.14 -10.29 -15.06
C VAL A 25 16.29 -11.32 -15.02
N HIS A 26 17.50 -10.94 -14.62
CA HIS A 26 18.68 -11.81 -14.65
C HIS A 26 19.28 -12.16 -13.29
N TYR A 27 18.51 -12.10 -12.20
CA TYR A 27 19.01 -12.58 -10.91
C TYR A 27 18.49 -13.98 -10.59
N SER A 28 19.09 -15.00 -11.23
CA SER A 28 19.08 -16.39 -10.76
C SER A 28 20.28 -16.60 -9.83
N GLY A 29 20.34 -15.86 -8.74
CA GLY A 29 21.42 -15.99 -7.75
C GLY A 29 20.99 -16.90 -6.62
N GLU A 30 21.85 -17.83 -6.23
CA GLU A 30 21.80 -18.50 -4.94
C GLU A 30 21.86 -17.43 -3.83
N THR A 31 20.98 -17.56 -2.84
CA THR A 31 21.00 -16.70 -1.66
C THR A 31 22.25 -16.96 -0.81
N LYS A 32 22.57 -16.08 0.13
CA LYS A 32 23.71 -16.21 1.06
C LYS A 32 23.77 -17.56 1.80
N MET A 33 22.67 -18.33 1.81
CA MET A 33 22.57 -19.67 2.42
C MET A 33 22.61 -20.81 1.40
N GLY A 34 22.89 -20.58 0.11
CA GLY A 34 22.96 -21.62 -0.92
C GLY A 34 21.59 -22.22 -1.30
N LEU A 35 20.47 -21.64 -0.82
CA LEU A 35 19.11 -22.07 -1.17
C LEU A 35 18.58 -21.28 -2.37
N THR A 36 17.83 -21.94 -3.23
CA THR A 36 17.10 -21.27 -4.30
C THR A 36 15.88 -20.53 -3.76
N PHE A 37 15.37 -19.53 -4.50
CA PHE A 37 14.14 -18.82 -4.16
C PHE A 37 12.97 -19.78 -3.85
N LYS A 38 12.78 -20.81 -4.68
CA LYS A 38 11.74 -21.83 -4.47
C LYS A 38 11.91 -22.58 -3.15
N GLN A 39 13.13 -22.94 -2.80
CA GLN A 39 13.41 -23.63 -1.55
C GLN A 39 13.14 -22.75 -0.32
N HIS A 40 13.44 -21.46 -0.39
CA HIS A 40 13.08 -20.54 0.69
C HIS A 40 11.57 -20.50 0.95
N LEU A 41 10.76 -20.41 -0.12
CA LEU A 41 9.30 -20.37 0.03
C LEU A 41 8.74 -21.69 0.58
N LEU A 42 9.28 -22.84 0.15
CA LEU A 42 8.85 -24.16 0.59
C LEU A 42 9.21 -24.48 2.04
N ASN A 43 10.30 -23.91 2.55
CA ASN A 43 10.82 -24.23 3.87
C ASN A 43 10.12 -23.47 5.01
N GLY A 44 9.50 -22.32 4.72
CA GLY A 44 8.84 -21.50 5.75
C GLY A 44 9.80 -21.00 6.83
N ILE A 45 9.49 -21.25 8.09
CA ILE A 45 10.39 -20.95 9.21
C ILE A 45 11.67 -21.76 9.05
N PRO A 46 12.87 -21.15 9.10
CA PRO A 46 14.14 -21.86 8.96
C PRO A 46 14.32 -22.98 10.01
N SER A 47 15.01 -24.04 9.67
CA SER A 47 15.33 -25.14 10.62
C SER A 47 16.40 -24.73 11.65
N GLU A 48 17.23 -23.77 11.30
CA GLU A 48 18.28 -23.19 12.17
C GLU A 48 18.00 -21.71 12.38
N LEU A 49 18.39 -21.18 13.55
CA LEU A 49 18.22 -19.79 13.90
C LEU A 49 19.09 -18.92 12.95
N PRO A 50 18.51 -18.05 12.12
CA PRO A 50 19.28 -17.20 11.23
C PRO A 50 20.13 -16.19 12.03
N PRO A 51 21.20 -15.66 11.46
CA PRO A 51 21.96 -14.58 12.08
C PRO A 51 21.10 -13.34 12.29
N LEU A 52 21.42 -12.54 13.31
CA LEU A 52 20.77 -11.25 13.51
C LEU A 52 21.05 -10.34 12.31
N LYS A 53 20.00 -9.72 11.79
CA LYS A 53 20.09 -8.79 10.65
C LYS A 53 20.12 -7.36 11.16
N PRO A 54 21.11 -6.56 10.77
CA PRO A 54 21.13 -5.15 11.12
C PRO A 54 19.96 -4.42 10.45
N LEU A 55 19.59 -3.27 11.02
CA LEU A 55 18.68 -2.35 10.38
C LEU A 55 19.30 -1.86 9.06
N ASP A 56 18.52 -1.89 7.99
CA ASP A 56 18.95 -1.45 6.67
C ASP A 56 18.43 -0.05 6.38
N ASN A 57 19.24 0.95 6.63
CA ASN A 57 18.91 2.36 6.43
C ASN A 57 18.78 2.78 4.95
N SER A 58 18.93 1.87 4.00
CA SER A 58 18.73 2.16 2.57
C SER A 58 17.24 2.20 2.19
N VAL A 59 16.35 1.71 3.06
CA VAL A 59 14.90 1.76 2.89
C VAL A 59 14.25 2.62 3.98
N PRO A 60 13.06 3.21 3.70
CA PRO A 60 12.32 3.94 4.72
C PRO A 60 11.79 3.00 5.80
N HIS A 61 11.78 3.45 7.05
CA HIS A 61 11.25 2.74 8.21
C HIS A 61 10.00 3.40 8.76
N ALA A 62 9.11 2.59 9.33
CA ALA A 62 7.91 3.08 9.99
C ALA A 62 8.26 3.88 11.25
N PRO A 63 7.49 4.94 11.57
CA PRO A 63 7.62 5.62 12.85
C PRO A 63 7.40 4.66 14.02
N THR A 64 8.09 4.89 15.13
CA THR A 64 7.87 4.16 16.38
C THR A 64 6.41 4.27 16.81
N ARG A 65 5.79 3.15 17.13
CA ARG A 65 4.42 3.09 17.65
C ARG A 65 4.37 3.49 19.12
N PRO A 66 3.22 3.97 19.61
CA PRO A 66 3.05 4.30 21.02
C PRO A 66 3.37 3.12 21.95
N GLN A 67 4.06 3.40 23.06
CA GLN A 67 4.37 2.43 24.11
C GLN A 67 3.15 2.31 25.05
N VAL A 68 2.26 1.37 24.79
CA VAL A 68 0.95 1.28 25.46
C VAL A 68 0.82 0.04 26.38
N LEU A 69 1.82 -0.84 26.39
CA LEU A 69 1.75 -2.09 27.17
C LEU A 69 2.34 -1.93 28.57
N SER A 70 1.67 -2.49 29.57
CA SER A 70 2.24 -2.75 30.89
C SER A 70 3.31 -3.83 30.85
N GLU A 71 4.13 -3.95 31.89
CA GLU A 71 5.18 -4.97 31.98
C GLU A 71 4.64 -6.42 31.90
N SER A 72 3.44 -6.67 32.43
CA SER A 72 2.78 -7.97 32.28
C SER A 72 2.32 -8.23 30.85
N GLU A 73 1.88 -7.21 30.13
CA GLU A 73 1.45 -7.31 28.75
C GLU A 73 2.63 -7.42 27.79
N LYS A 74 3.76 -6.78 28.05
CA LYS A 74 5.01 -7.01 27.30
C LYS A 74 5.41 -8.47 27.34
N LYS A 75 5.35 -9.11 28.52
CA LYS A 75 5.60 -10.56 28.67
C LYS A 75 4.63 -11.38 27.83
N LEU A 76 3.34 -11.03 27.82
CA LEU A 76 2.33 -11.69 27.00
C LEU A 76 2.60 -11.52 25.50
N ALA A 77 2.96 -10.31 25.05
CA ALA A 77 3.33 -10.05 23.66
C ALA A 77 4.51 -10.91 23.20
N ILE A 78 5.55 -11.01 24.04
CA ILE A 78 6.70 -11.89 23.80
C ILE A 78 6.27 -13.35 23.74
N GLN A 79 5.44 -13.83 24.66
CA GLN A 79 4.92 -15.21 24.64
C GLN A 79 4.12 -15.49 23.36
N ASN A 80 3.27 -14.56 22.94
CA ASN A 80 2.53 -14.65 21.67
C ASN A 80 3.45 -14.75 20.47
N SER A 81 4.57 -14.04 20.48
CA SER A 81 5.55 -14.03 19.39
C SER A 81 6.41 -15.31 19.38
N LEU A 82 6.79 -15.81 20.55
CA LEU A 82 7.63 -17.02 20.66
C LEU A 82 6.92 -18.29 20.19
N ARG A 83 5.59 -18.34 20.16
CA ARG A 83 4.82 -19.52 19.72
C ARG A 83 5.11 -19.95 18.27
N TYR A 84 5.68 -19.09 17.45
CA TYR A 84 6.08 -19.44 16.08
C TYR A 84 7.34 -20.29 16.02
N PHE A 85 8.10 -20.38 17.12
CA PHE A 85 9.46 -20.89 17.12
C PHE A 85 9.66 -22.04 18.10
N PRO A 86 10.60 -22.97 17.83
CA PRO A 86 10.90 -24.04 18.75
C PRO A 86 11.48 -23.52 20.07
N ALA A 87 11.16 -24.18 21.18
CA ALA A 87 11.54 -23.76 22.53
C ALA A 87 13.06 -23.51 22.72
N LYS A 88 13.91 -24.23 21.97
CA LYS A 88 15.36 -24.07 22.01
C LYS A 88 15.85 -22.65 21.62
N TRP A 89 15.02 -21.87 20.92
CA TRP A 89 15.34 -20.50 20.51
C TRP A 89 14.77 -19.43 21.43
N HIS A 90 13.88 -19.79 22.34
CA HIS A 90 13.13 -18.80 23.13
C HIS A 90 14.05 -17.93 24.01
N SER A 91 15.16 -18.50 24.56
CA SER A 91 16.11 -17.74 25.36
C SER A 91 16.88 -16.68 24.56
N THR A 92 17.06 -16.89 23.25
CA THR A 92 17.70 -15.94 22.36
C THR A 92 16.70 -14.92 21.82
N LEU A 93 15.51 -15.37 21.42
CA LEU A 93 14.52 -14.53 20.77
C LEU A 93 13.74 -13.62 21.75
N ALA A 94 13.53 -14.05 22.99
CA ALA A 94 12.77 -13.25 23.95
C ALA A 94 13.37 -11.87 24.22
N PRO A 95 14.69 -11.71 24.48
CA PRO A 95 15.29 -10.39 24.64
C PRO A 95 15.28 -9.57 23.34
N GLU A 96 15.42 -10.19 22.16
CA GLU A 96 15.33 -9.48 20.87
C GLU A 96 13.92 -8.95 20.61
N PHE A 97 12.88 -9.74 20.88
CA PHE A 97 11.51 -9.30 20.74
C PHE A 97 11.12 -8.24 21.77
N LEU A 98 11.69 -8.29 22.96
CA LEU A 98 11.54 -7.22 23.94
C LEU A 98 12.16 -5.92 23.41
N GLN A 99 13.36 -5.99 22.83
CA GLN A 99 14.04 -4.83 22.25
C GLN A 99 13.22 -4.23 21.11
N GLU A 100 12.73 -5.04 20.14
CA GLU A 100 11.85 -4.54 19.06
C GLU A 100 10.60 -3.86 19.63
N LEU A 101 9.97 -4.46 20.65
CA LEU A 101 8.78 -3.90 21.28
C LEU A 101 9.06 -2.57 21.97
N GLU A 102 10.19 -2.42 22.66
CA GLU A 102 10.58 -1.19 23.35
C GLU A 102 11.06 -0.08 22.42
N GLU A 103 11.77 -0.43 21.36
CA GLU A 103 12.29 0.54 20.40
C GLU A 103 11.26 0.95 19.34
N LEU A 104 10.45 -0.01 18.86
CA LEU A 104 9.55 0.18 17.73
C LEU A 104 8.06 0.19 18.10
N GLY A 105 7.72 -0.25 19.33
CA GLY A 105 6.34 -0.42 19.80
C GLY A 105 5.61 -1.62 19.18
N HIS A 106 6.31 -2.48 18.44
CA HIS A 106 5.77 -3.69 17.84
C HIS A 106 6.87 -4.72 17.57
N ILE A 107 6.51 -6.01 17.55
CA ILE A 107 7.45 -7.12 17.29
C ILE A 107 7.34 -7.53 15.83
N TYR A 108 8.24 -7.03 14.98
CA TYR A 108 8.29 -7.33 13.55
C TYR A 108 9.07 -8.60 13.21
N MET A 109 9.92 -9.09 14.13
CA MET A 109 10.78 -10.26 13.94
C MET A 109 11.78 -10.07 12.80
N HIS A 110 12.49 -8.95 12.78
CA HIS A 110 13.40 -8.54 11.69
C HIS A 110 14.51 -9.57 11.38
N ARG A 111 14.92 -10.37 12.35
CA ARG A 111 15.85 -11.49 12.15
C ARG A 111 15.39 -12.44 11.04
N PHE A 112 14.08 -12.63 10.91
CA PHE A 112 13.45 -13.57 9.99
C PHE A 112 13.10 -12.98 8.62
N ARG A 113 13.51 -11.75 8.33
CA ARG A 113 13.41 -11.22 6.96
C ARG A 113 14.13 -12.17 5.99
N PRO A 114 13.55 -12.44 4.81
CA PRO A 114 14.22 -13.30 3.83
C PRO A 114 15.53 -12.68 3.34
N ASP A 115 16.43 -13.54 2.83
CA ASP A 115 17.72 -13.13 2.26
C ASP A 115 17.67 -12.94 0.74
N TYR A 116 16.48 -13.06 0.15
CA TYR A 116 16.22 -12.79 -1.27
C TYR A 116 15.47 -11.47 -1.44
N ASP A 117 15.66 -10.85 -2.61
CA ASP A 117 14.93 -9.63 -2.97
C ASP A 117 13.44 -9.91 -3.14
N ILE A 118 12.60 -9.10 -2.50
CA ILE A 118 11.15 -9.19 -2.58
C ILE A 118 10.65 -8.28 -3.69
N PHE A 119 10.11 -8.88 -4.74
CA PHE A 119 9.40 -8.23 -5.84
C PHE A 119 8.55 -9.28 -6.58
N ALA A 120 7.54 -8.84 -7.32
CA ALA A 120 6.70 -9.74 -8.12
C ALA A 120 7.53 -10.37 -9.24
N ARG A 121 7.74 -11.69 -9.14
CA ARG A 121 8.45 -12.49 -10.14
C ARG A 121 7.47 -13.09 -11.15
N PRO A 122 7.94 -13.55 -12.31
CA PRO A 122 7.12 -14.36 -13.21
C PRO A 122 6.45 -15.53 -12.47
N ILE A 123 5.16 -15.75 -12.73
CA ILE A 123 4.33 -16.64 -11.92
C ILE A 123 4.85 -18.10 -11.86
N HIS A 124 5.53 -18.56 -12.91
CA HIS A 124 6.13 -19.90 -12.97
C HIS A 124 7.37 -20.08 -12.08
N GLU A 125 7.92 -19.01 -11.52
CA GLU A 125 9.01 -19.08 -10.56
C GLU A 125 8.53 -19.43 -9.14
N TYR A 126 7.23 -19.29 -8.87
CA TYR A 126 6.65 -19.65 -7.58
C TYR A 126 6.42 -21.16 -7.47
N PRO A 127 6.86 -21.82 -6.39
CA PRO A 127 6.56 -23.21 -6.12
C PRO A 127 5.10 -23.34 -5.68
N SER A 128 4.24 -23.85 -6.54
CA SER A 128 2.83 -24.06 -6.19
C SER A 128 2.23 -25.18 -7.00
N ASN A 129 1.28 -25.90 -6.36
CA ASN A 129 0.49 -26.93 -7.00
C ASN A 129 -0.82 -26.36 -7.60
N CYS A 130 -1.11 -25.07 -7.40
CA CYS A 130 -2.21 -24.41 -8.09
C CYS A 130 -1.83 -22.97 -8.48
N LEU A 131 -2.29 -22.55 -9.65
CA LEU A 131 -1.95 -21.25 -10.24
C LEU A 131 -2.45 -20.08 -9.38
N SER A 132 -3.60 -20.23 -8.75
CA SER A 132 -4.17 -19.20 -7.88
C SER A 132 -3.32 -18.95 -6.63
N ALA A 133 -2.73 -19.99 -6.03
CA ALA A 133 -1.83 -19.83 -4.90
C ALA A 133 -0.51 -19.16 -5.32
N ALA A 134 0.02 -19.50 -6.51
CA ALA A 134 1.16 -18.78 -7.08
C ALA A 134 0.85 -17.29 -7.32
N SER A 135 -0.36 -16.97 -7.78
CA SER A 135 -0.82 -15.59 -7.97
C SER A 135 -0.89 -14.82 -6.64
N VAL A 136 -1.34 -15.47 -5.56
CA VAL A 136 -1.38 -14.85 -4.22
C VAL A 136 0.04 -14.56 -3.73
N MET A 137 0.99 -15.51 -3.85
CA MET A 137 2.39 -15.29 -3.49
C MET A 137 3.02 -14.13 -4.29
N LEU A 138 2.74 -14.08 -5.60
CA LEU A 138 3.16 -12.98 -6.46
C LEU A 138 2.62 -11.64 -5.96
N MET A 139 1.35 -11.57 -5.61
CA MET A 139 0.72 -10.34 -5.09
C MET A 139 1.28 -9.91 -3.73
N ILE A 140 1.58 -10.86 -2.84
CA ILE A 140 2.28 -10.56 -1.57
C ILE A 140 3.64 -9.94 -1.85
N HIS A 141 4.40 -10.50 -2.78
CA HIS A 141 5.72 -9.96 -3.16
C HIS A 141 5.60 -8.59 -3.83
N ASN A 142 4.57 -8.36 -4.66
CA ASN A 142 4.29 -7.02 -5.18
C ASN A 142 3.99 -6.01 -4.07
N ASN A 143 3.19 -6.39 -3.07
CA ASN A 143 2.86 -5.52 -1.94
C ASN A 143 4.07 -5.15 -1.09
N LEU A 144 5.05 -6.03 -0.99
CA LEU A 144 6.26 -5.87 -0.17
C LEU A 144 7.49 -5.44 -0.97
N ASP A 145 7.39 -5.26 -2.29
CA ASP A 145 8.47 -4.69 -3.12
C ASP A 145 8.85 -3.30 -2.58
N PRO A 146 10.14 -3.04 -2.26
CA PRO A 146 10.58 -1.74 -1.75
C PRO A 146 10.27 -0.55 -2.65
N SER A 147 10.00 -0.77 -3.94
CA SER A 147 9.53 0.27 -4.87
C SER A 147 8.03 0.58 -4.73
N ILE A 148 7.27 -0.25 -4.02
CA ILE A 148 5.81 -0.13 -3.82
C ILE A 148 5.49 0.08 -2.34
N ALA A 149 6.05 -0.74 -1.46
CA ALA A 149 5.82 -0.68 -0.03
C ALA A 149 6.32 0.64 0.58
N GLN A 150 5.51 1.21 1.47
CA GLN A 150 5.89 2.43 2.20
C GLN A 150 7.01 2.15 3.21
N PHE A 151 6.90 1.03 3.96
CA PHE A 151 7.87 0.58 4.94
C PHE A 151 8.04 -0.94 4.79
N PRO A 152 8.88 -1.39 3.84
CA PRO A 152 8.94 -2.80 3.46
C PRO A 152 9.43 -3.71 4.58
N HIS A 153 10.32 -3.23 5.46
CA HIS A 153 10.84 -4.04 6.57
C HIS A 153 9.84 -4.20 7.72
N GLU A 154 8.91 -3.28 7.86
CA GLU A 154 7.80 -3.34 8.81
C GLU A 154 6.52 -3.93 8.18
N LEU A 155 6.63 -4.50 6.96
CA LEU A 155 5.54 -5.16 6.25
C LEU A 155 4.35 -4.23 5.96
N ILE A 156 4.59 -2.93 5.87
CA ILE A 156 3.58 -1.90 5.63
C ILE A 156 3.63 -1.46 4.17
N THR A 157 2.53 -1.68 3.47
CA THR A 157 2.43 -1.34 2.05
C THR A 157 2.11 0.13 1.83
N TYR A 158 1.04 0.66 2.45
CA TYR A 158 0.62 2.06 2.28
C TYR A 158 -0.20 2.58 3.48
N GLY A 159 -0.49 3.88 3.48
CA GLY A 159 -1.37 4.50 4.48
C GLY A 159 -0.77 4.61 5.88
N GLY A 160 0.55 4.50 6.02
CA GLY A 160 1.27 4.64 7.29
C GLY A 160 1.24 3.40 8.18
N ASN A 161 0.21 2.57 8.09
CA ASN A 161 0.01 1.39 8.93
C ASN A 161 -0.67 0.20 8.22
N GLY A 162 -0.92 0.29 6.91
CA GLY A 162 -1.56 -0.78 6.15
C GLY A 162 -0.66 -2.00 6.00
N SER A 163 -0.76 -2.94 6.94
CA SER A 163 0.11 -4.11 7.04
C SER A 163 -0.35 -5.25 6.15
N VAL A 164 0.61 -5.93 5.53
CA VAL A 164 0.40 -7.22 4.81
C VAL A 164 0.39 -8.37 5.81
N PHE A 165 1.35 -8.37 6.74
CA PHE A 165 1.44 -9.24 7.91
C PHE A 165 1.88 -8.41 9.12
N GLN A 166 1.71 -8.92 10.33
CA GLN A 166 2.20 -8.27 11.53
C GLN A 166 3.72 -8.44 11.71
N ASN A 167 4.27 -9.59 11.27
CA ASN A 167 5.67 -9.93 11.45
C ASN A 167 6.18 -10.92 10.38
N TRP A 168 7.47 -11.08 10.30
CA TRP A 168 8.13 -11.91 9.29
C TRP A 168 7.87 -13.41 9.45
N ALA A 169 7.57 -13.90 10.67
CA ALA A 169 7.19 -15.30 10.83
C ALA A 169 5.87 -15.61 10.12
N GLN A 170 4.88 -14.73 10.21
CA GLN A 170 3.61 -14.89 9.50
C GLN A 170 3.79 -14.92 7.98
N TYR A 171 4.66 -14.05 7.45
CA TYR A 171 5.03 -14.07 6.03
C TYR A 171 5.62 -15.44 5.63
N LEU A 172 6.61 -15.94 6.37
CA LEU A 172 7.27 -17.21 6.07
C LEU A 172 6.28 -18.38 6.06
N ILE A 173 5.41 -18.45 7.08
CA ILE A 173 4.39 -19.50 7.17
C ILE A 173 3.36 -19.39 6.03
N ALA A 174 2.93 -18.18 5.69
CA ALA A 174 2.00 -17.97 4.58
C ALA A 174 2.61 -18.44 3.25
N MET A 175 3.89 -18.09 2.99
CA MET A 175 4.59 -18.54 1.78
C MET A 175 4.70 -20.07 1.72
N GLU A 176 5.04 -20.71 2.83
CA GLU A 176 5.13 -22.18 2.93
C GLU A 176 3.77 -22.84 2.64
N LEU A 177 2.69 -22.37 3.28
CA LEU A 177 1.36 -22.91 3.10
C LEU A 177 0.87 -22.73 1.67
N LEU A 178 1.04 -21.53 1.08
CA LEU A 178 0.67 -21.27 -0.32
C LEU A 178 1.47 -22.13 -1.31
N SER A 179 2.75 -22.39 -1.01
CA SER A 179 3.61 -23.25 -1.81
C SER A 179 3.13 -24.72 -1.84
N LYS A 180 2.51 -25.17 -0.74
CA LYS A 180 2.01 -26.55 -0.57
C LYS A 180 0.53 -26.70 -0.92
N MET A 181 -0.20 -25.60 -1.10
CA MET A 181 -1.63 -25.60 -1.37
C MET A 181 -1.97 -26.30 -2.68
N ASN A 182 -3.07 -27.05 -2.68
CA ASN A 182 -3.72 -27.57 -3.88
C ASN A 182 -5.09 -26.90 -4.12
N GLU A 183 -5.75 -27.25 -5.22
CA GLU A 183 -7.03 -26.65 -5.64
C GLU A 183 -8.22 -26.99 -4.74
N SER A 184 -8.09 -27.98 -3.86
CA SER A 184 -9.13 -28.37 -2.88
C SER A 184 -8.86 -27.81 -1.48
N GLN A 185 -8.08 -26.74 -1.39
CA GLN A 185 -7.73 -26.14 -0.12
C GLN A 185 -7.90 -24.61 -0.16
N THR A 186 -8.16 -24.03 1.00
CA THR A 186 -8.23 -22.59 1.25
C THR A 186 -7.30 -22.26 2.42
N LEU A 187 -6.42 -21.27 2.25
CA LEU A 187 -5.65 -20.69 3.34
C LEU A 187 -6.55 -19.76 4.15
N VAL A 188 -6.64 -20.01 5.45
CA VAL A 188 -7.35 -19.11 6.38
C VAL A 188 -6.33 -18.31 7.18
N VAL A 189 -6.50 -16.99 7.18
CA VAL A 189 -5.64 -16.02 7.89
C VAL A 189 -6.49 -15.16 8.80
N ASN A 190 -6.07 -15.00 10.06
CA ASN A 190 -6.72 -14.09 10.99
C ASN A 190 -5.69 -13.10 11.56
N SER A 191 -5.93 -11.80 11.40
CA SER A 191 -5.03 -10.74 11.85
C SER A 191 -3.57 -10.97 11.43
N GLY A 192 -3.35 -11.40 10.19
CA GLY A 192 -2.04 -11.75 9.64
C GLY A 192 -1.54 -13.16 10.03
N HIS A 193 -2.18 -13.85 11.00
CA HIS A 193 -1.81 -15.23 11.36
C HIS A 193 -2.32 -16.24 10.33
N PRO A 194 -1.46 -16.96 9.61
CA PRO A 194 -1.87 -18.10 8.80
C PRO A 194 -2.29 -19.26 9.72
N LEU A 195 -3.58 -19.55 9.75
CA LEU A 195 -4.13 -20.60 10.63
C LEU A 195 -3.93 -22.00 10.04
N GLY A 196 -3.87 -22.13 8.73
CA GLY A 196 -3.65 -23.38 8.03
C GLY A 196 -4.41 -23.50 6.72
N LEU A 197 -4.20 -24.65 6.04
CA LEU A 197 -4.91 -25.03 4.82
C LEU A 197 -6.15 -25.83 5.21
N PHE A 198 -7.33 -25.31 4.93
CA PHE A 198 -8.59 -25.95 5.21
C PHE A 198 -9.16 -26.63 3.96
N PRO A 199 -9.81 -27.79 4.07
CA PRO A 199 -10.48 -28.44 2.95
C PRO A 199 -11.52 -27.51 2.31
N SER A 200 -11.52 -27.47 0.98
CA SER A 200 -12.46 -26.67 0.18
C SER A 200 -12.66 -27.34 -1.20
N ASN A 201 -13.10 -26.61 -2.19
CA ASN A 201 -13.23 -27.10 -3.57
C ASN A 201 -12.63 -26.09 -4.56
N PRO A 202 -12.45 -26.45 -5.85
CA PRO A 202 -11.82 -25.57 -6.83
C PRO A 202 -12.51 -24.21 -7.04
N ASP A 203 -13.82 -24.13 -6.79
CA ASP A 203 -14.60 -22.89 -6.94
C ASP A 203 -14.54 -22.01 -5.69
N SER A 204 -13.97 -22.51 -4.58
CA SER A 204 -13.81 -21.75 -3.33
C SER A 204 -12.70 -20.72 -3.43
N PRO A 205 -12.78 -19.59 -2.67
CA PRO A 205 -11.65 -18.67 -2.52
C PRO A 205 -10.38 -19.38 -2.05
N ARG A 206 -9.25 -19.05 -2.65
CA ARG A 206 -7.95 -19.64 -2.23
C ARG A 206 -7.45 -19.09 -0.91
N VAL A 207 -7.87 -17.88 -0.53
CA VAL A 207 -7.52 -17.26 0.75
C VAL A 207 -8.77 -16.63 1.37
N VAL A 208 -8.97 -16.86 2.67
CA VAL A 208 -9.95 -16.15 3.49
C VAL A 208 -9.18 -15.39 4.57
N ILE A 209 -9.36 -14.08 4.61
CA ILE A 209 -8.65 -13.19 5.52
C ILE A 209 -9.65 -12.45 6.39
N SER A 210 -9.40 -12.46 7.70
CA SER A 210 -10.16 -11.72 8.69
C SER A 210 -9.24 -10.98 9.65
N ASN A 211 -9.79 -10.01 10.37
CA ASN A 211 -9.08 -9.31 11.42
C ASN A 211 -9.83 -9.45 12.76
N GLY A 212 -9.11 -9.81 13.81
CA GLY A 212 -9.66 -10.04 15.14
C GLY A 212 -9.73 -8.74 15.93
N LEU A 213 -10.89 -8.09 15.93
CA LEU A 213 -11.21 -6.98 16.81
C LEU A 213 -12.68 -7.07 17.21
N VAL A 214 -12.97 -6.84 18.48
CA VAL A 214 -14.34 -6.90 19.01
C VAL A 214 -14.91 -5.47 19.13
N ILE A 215 -15.72 -5.10 18.17
CA ILE A 215 -16.44 -3.83 18.15
C ILE A 215 -17.85 -4.06 18.74
N PRO A 216 -18.38 -3.17 19.61
CA PRO A 216 -17.82 -1.90 20.07
C PRO A 216 -16.91 -1.97 21.30
N ASN A 217 -16.69 -3.12 21.89
CA ASN A 217 -16.05 -3.26 23.21
C ASN A 217 -14.57 -2.88 23.21
N TYR A 218 -13.88 -3.01 22.07
CA TYR A 218 -12.46 -2.73 21.88
C TYR A 218 -12.25 -1.97 20.58
N SER A 219 -12.67 -0.70 20.52
CA SER A 219 -12.63 0.10 19.30
C SER A 219 -12.04 1.49 19.46
N SER A 220 -11.56 1.85 20.65
CA SER A 220 -10.80 3.07 20.82
C SER A 220 -9.43 2.96 20.14
N GLN A 221 -8.81 4.09 19.85
CA GLN A 221 -7.45 4.12 19.30
C GLN A 221 -6.48 3.37 20.22
N LEU A 222 -6.61 3.56 21.53
CA LEU A 222 -5.76 2.89 22.51
C LEU A 222 -5.94 1.37 22.47
N ASP A 223 -7.16 0.85 22.30
CA ASP A 223 -7.41 -0.57 22.16
C ASP A 223 -6.72 -1.15 20.91
N TYR A 224 -6.78 -0.43 19.80
CA TYR A 224 -6.09 -0.83 18.58
C TYR A 224 -4.57 -0.89 18.75
N GLU A 225 -3.96 0.15 19.32
CA GLU A 225 -2.52 0.18 19.58
C GLU A 225 -2.11 -0.96 20.53
N ARG A 226 -2.87 -1.16 21.60
CA ARG A 226 -2.64 -2.23 22.59
C ARG A 226 -2.77 -3.62 21.97
N MET A 227 -3.85 -3.88 21.23
CA MET A 227 -4.09 -5.18 20.59
C MET A 227 -3.09 -5.46 19.48
N ASN A 228 -2.65 -4.44 18.75
CA ASN A 228 -1.59 -4.59 17.77
C ASN A 228 -0.24 -4.92 18.43
N ALA A 229 0.15 -4.21 19.49
CA ALA A 229 1.40 -4.46 20.21
C ALA A 229 1.40 -5.87 20.87
N LEU A 230 0.24 -6.38 21.29
CA LEU A 230 0.06 -7.75 21.78
C LEU A 230 0.12 -8.82 20.68
N GLY A 231 0.11 -8.44 19.40
CA GLY A 231 0.06 -9.36 18.27
C GLY A 231 -1.31 -10.01 18.07
N VAL A 232 -2.40 -9.40 18.57
CA VAL A 232 -3.77 -9.93 18.49
C VAL A 232 -4.50 -9.40 17.26
N THR A 233 -4.33 -8.12 16.95
CA THR A 233 -4.97 -7.48 15.80
C THR A 233 -3.92 -6.87 14.85
N GLN A 234 -4.28 -6.79 13.58
CA GLN A 234 -3.46 -6.16 12.55
C GLN A 234 -4.07 -4.80 12.21
N PHE A 235 -3.24 -3.76 12.03
CA PHE A 235 -3.72 -2.54 11.40
C PHE A 235 -4.06 -2.84 9.94
N GLY A 236 -5.33 -2.67 9.59
CA GLY A 236 -5.85 -3.07 8.29
C GLY A 236 -6.04 -1.89 7.36
N GLN A 237 -5.37 -1.94 6.22
CA GLN A 237 -5.79 -1.29 4.99
C GLN A 237 -6.30 -2.41 4.10
N MET A 238 -7.54 -2.33 3.61
CA MET A 238 -8.22 -3.47 2.97
C MET A 238 -7.36 -4.16 1.90
N THR A 239 -6.80 -3.41 0.97
CA THR A 239 -6.03 -3.98 -0.15
C THR A 239 -4.62 -4.43 0.25
N ALA A 240 -4.00 -3.83 1.28
CA ALA A 240 -2.74 -4.33 1.83
C ALA A 240 -2.95 -5.67 2.55
N GLY A 241 -3.88 -5.72 3.50
CA GLY A 241 -4.17 -6.92 4.27
C GLY A 241 -4.75 -8.08 3.47
N SER A 242 -5.37 -7.82 2.31
CA SER A 242 -5.86 -8.84 1.38
C SER A 242 -4.89 -9.17 0.26
N TYR A 243 -3.71 -8.59 0.23
CA TYR A 243 -2.68 -8.76 -0.80
C TYR A 243 -3.07 -8.25 -2.19
N MET A 244 -4.08 -7.39 -2.30
CA MET A 244 -4.63 -6.93 -3.58
C MET A 244 -4.15 -5.54 -4.01
N TYR A 245 -3.29 -4.89 -3.24
CA TYR A 245 -2.71 -3.61 -3.61
C TYR A 245 -1.65 -3.80 -4.71
N ILE A 246 -1.90 -3.25 -5.90
CA ILE A 246 -0.99 -3.33 -7.04
C ILE A 246 -0.11 -2.09 -7.22
N GLY A 247 -0.33 -1.07 -6.39
CA GLY A 247 0.34 0.23 -6.45
C GLY A 247 -0.64 1.37 -6.73
N PRO A 248 -0.18 2.64 -6.69
CA PRO A 248 -1.04 3.80 -6.90
C PRO A 248 -1.63 3.88 -8.31
N GLN A 249 -1.07 3.18 -9.30
CA GLN A 249 -1.57 3.13 -10.67
C GLN A 249 -3.02 2.61 -10.77
N GLY A 250 -3.45 1.71 -9.86
CA GLY A 250 -4.82 1.21 -9.85
C GLY A 250 -5.83 2.32 -9.57
N ILE A 251 -5.52 3.20 -8.61
CA ILE A 251 -6.36 4.36 -8.27
C ILE A 251 -6.34 5.40 -9.38
N VAL A 252 -5.17 5.70 -9.96
CA VAL A 252 -5.07 6.61 -11.11
C VAL A 252 -5.95 6.12 -12.26
N HIS A 253 -5.83 4.85 -12.63
CA HIS A 253 -6.63 4.24 -13.70
C HIS A 253 -8.12 4.31 -13.40
N GLY A 254 -8.54 3.84 -12.21
CA GLY A 254 -9.94 3.83 -11.81
C GLY A 254 -10.54 5.24 -11.77
N THR A 255 -9.85 6.20 -11.19
CA THR A 255 -10.32 7.60 -11.12
C THR A 255 -10.40 8.23 -12.51
N THR A 256 -9.39 8.03 -13.37
CA THR A 256 -9.42 8.56 -14.74
C THR A 256 -10.63 8.05 -15.52
N ILE A 257 -10.91 6.73 -15.47
CA ILE A 257 -12.07 6.14 -16.15
C ILE A 257 -13.37 6.67 -15.54
N THR A 258 -13.46 6.79 -14.22
CA THR A 258 -14.65 7.28 -13.53
C THR A 258 -14.96 8.71 -13.94
N LEU A 259 -13.97 9.60 -13.94
CA LEU A 259 -14.14 11.00 -14.37
C LEU A 259 -14.60 11.10 -15.83
N LEU A 260 -13.95 10.38 -16.73
CA LEU A 260 -14.33 10.36 -18.15
C LEU A 260 -15.77 9.83 -18.34
N ASN A 261 -16.16 8.77 -17.65
CA ASN A 261 -17.50 8.20 -17.77
C ASN A 261 -18.58 9.10 -17.14
N ALA A 262 -18.26 9.74 -16.00
CA ALA A 262 -19.17 10.69 -15.37
C ALA A 262 -19.42 11.90 -16.29
N ALA A 263 -18.36 12.46 -16.86
CA ALA A 263 -18.47 13.58 -17.78
C ALA A 263 -19.23 13.23 -19.06
N ARG A 264 -18.98 12.07 -19.64
CA ARG A 264 -19.72 11.58 -20.83
C ARG A 264 -21.20 11.38 -20.54
N LYS A 265 -21.51 10.85 -19.35
CA LYS A 265 -22.90 10.52 -18.96
C LYS A 265 -23.71 11.75 -18.55
N TYR A 266 -23.10 12.70 -17.83
CA TYR A 266 -23.84 13.77 -17.17
C TYR A 266 -23.54 15.15 -17.75
N LEU A 267 -22.39 15.33 -18.43
CA LEU A 267 -22.01 16.61 -19.08
C LEU A 267 -22.06 16.51 -20.61
N GLU A 268 -22.54 15.39 -21.16
CA GLU A 268 -22.70 15.14 -22.60
C GLU A 268 -21.40 15.33 -23.43
N ILE A 269 -20.24 15.12 -22.79
CA ILE A 269 -18.94 15.25 -23.46
C ILE A 269 -18.75 14.09 -24.43
N ASN A 270 -18.24 14.40 -25.63
CA ASN A 270 -17.98 13.42 -26.68
C ASN A 270 -16.96 12.36 -26.18
N ASN A 271 -17.15 11.10 -26.59
CA ASN A 271 -16.28 9.98 -26.24
C ASN A 271 -14.81 10.14 -26.61
N GLU A 272 -14.52 10.94 -27.65
CA GLU A 272 -13.17 11.20 -28.14
C GLU A 272 -12.52 12.43 -27.49
N SER A 273 -13.28 13.21 -26.71
CA SER A 273 -12.80 14.43 -26.05
C SER A 273 -12.22 14.13 -24.67
N ASN A 274 -11.21 14.91 -24.28
CA ASN A 274 -10.73 14.97 -22.90
C ASN A 274 -11.62 15.93 -22.07
N LEU A 275 -11.28 16.14 -20.80
CA LEU A 275 -12.01 16.99 -19.86
C LEU A 275 -11.48 18.45 -19.82
N SER A 276 -11.03 18.99 -20.95
CA SER A 276 -10.55 20.37 -21.04
C SER A 276 -11.63 21.35 -20.59
N GLY A 277 -11.30 22.25 -19.66
CA GLY A 277 -12.23 23.24 -19.11
C GLY A 277 -13.18 22.69 -18.04
N ILE A 278 -13.18 21.40 -17.73
CA ILE A 278 -13.99 20.79 -16.68
C ILE A 278 -13.31 20.94 -15.32
N LEU A 279 -14.04 21.48 -14.34
CA LEU A 279 -13.59 21.64 -12.98
C LEU A 279 -14.00 20.44 -12.12
N PHE A 280 -13.01 19.69 -11.63
CA PHE A 280 -13.18 18.59 -10.70
C PHE A 280 -12.67 18.98 -9.31
N ILE A 281 -13.46 18.71 -8.27
CA ILE A 281 -13.11 18.97 -6.88
C ILE A 281 -13.08 17.68 -6.08
N THR A 282 -12.06 17.55 -5.23
CA THR A 282 -11.93 16.42 -4.31
C THR A 282 -11.12 16.78 -3.08
N SER A 283 -10.96 15.83 -2.15
CA SER A 283 -10.15 15.98 -0.95
C SER A 283 -9.21 14.81 -0.71
N GLY A 284 -8.14 15.08 0.03
CA GLY A 284 -7.16 14.10 0.47
C GLY A 284 -5.97 13.93 -0.50
N LEU A 285 -4.75 14.09 0.04
CA LEU A 285 -3.48 13.85 -0.67
C LEU A 285 -2.67 12.71 -0.02
N GLY A 286 -3.35 11.85 0.74
CA GLY A 286 -2.77 10.66 1.35
C GLY A 286 -2.41 9.56 0.34
N GLY A 287 -2.24 8.33 0.85
CA GLY A 287 -1.78 7.18 0.07
C GLY A 287 -2.66 6.86 -1.15
N MET A 288 -3.96 6.88 -0.97
CA MET A 288 -4.96 6.56 -2.01
C MET A 288 -5.46 7.82 -2.72
N SER A 289 -6.00 8.77 -1.98
CA SER A 289 -6.63 9.97 -2.55
C SER A 289 -5.67 10.86 -3.33
N GLY A 290 -4.39 10.91 -2.96
CA GLY A 290 -3.38 11.65 -3.72
C GLY A 290 -3.23 11.25 -5.20
N ALA A 291 -3.69 10.06 -5.57
CA ALA A 291 -3.71 9.62 -6.96
C ALA A 291 -4.79 10.32 -7.81
N GLN A 292 -5.83 10.90 -7.20
CA GLN A 292 -6.91 11.60 -7.90
C GLN A 292 -6.41 12.84 -8.63
N ALA A 293 -5.51 13.62 -8.03
CA ALA A 293 -4.88 14.78 -8.65
C ALA A 293 -4.21 14.42 -9.99
N LYS A 294 -3.43 13.33 -9.99
CA LYS A 294 -2.78 12.81 -11.21
C LYS A 294 -3.78 12.30 -12.23
N ALA A 295 -4.82 11.61 -11.78
CA ALA A 295 -5.87 11.06 -12.65
C ALA A 295 -6.65 12.16 -13.36
N ALA A 296 -6.99 13.24 -12.68
CA ALA A 296 -7.68 14.39 -13.25
C ALA A 296 -6.85 15.05 -14.36
N VAL A 297 -5.57 15.26 -14.13
CA VAL A 297 -4.65 15.81 -15.15
C VAL A 297 -4.55 14.89 -16.36
N ILE A 298 -4.48 13.57 -16.16
CA ILE A 298 -4.47 12.59 -17.26
C ILE A 298 -5.78 12.65 -18.06
N ALA A 299 -6.92 12.85 -17.38
CA ALA A 299 -8.20 13.02 -18.05
C ALA A 299 -8.34 14.36 -18.77
N GLY A 300 -7.45 15.33 -18.54
CA GLY A 300 -7.46 16.66 -19.13
C GLY A 300 -8.23 17.71 -18.31
N ALA A 301 -8.63 17.41 -17.08
CA ALA A 301 -9.41 18.29 -16.22
C ALA A 301 -8.55 19.28 -15.44
N VAL A 302 -9.19 20.37 -14.97
CA VAL A 302 -8.72 21.19 -13.85
C VAL A 302 -9.16 20.52 -12.56
N CYS A 303 -8.24 20.22 -11.65
CA CYS A 303 -8.55 19.62 -10.36
C CYS A 303 -8.19 20.58 -9.22
N ILE A 304 -9.10 20.81 -8.28
CA ILE A 304 -8.75 21.37 -6.97
C ILE A 304 -8.86 20.25 -5.95
N ILE A 305 -7.82 20.06 -5.15
CA ILE A 305 -7.78 19.04 -4.12
C ILE A 305 -7.36 19.64 -2.77
N ALA A 306 -8.23 19.53 -1.77
CA ALA A 306 -7.94 20.00 -0.42
C ALA A 306 -7.27 18.92 0.42
N GLU A 307 -6.30 19.31 1.26
CA GLU A 307 -5.59 18.43 2.20
C GLU A 307 -5.25 19.20 3.47
N VAL A 308 -5.68 18.71 4.62
CA VAL A 308 -5.41 19.33 5.91
C VAL A 308 -3.99 19.06 6.43
N ASP A 309 -3.39 17.94 6.03
CA ASP A 309 -2.00 17.61 6.35
C ASP A 309 -1.05 18.22 5.32
N SER A 310 -0.39 19.31 5.73
CA SER A 310 0.60 19.98 4.89
C SER A 310 1.75 19.08 4.46
N HIS A 311 2.16 18.08 5.27
CA HIS A 311 3.24 17.17 4.94
C HIS A 311 2.82 16.22 3.80
N ALA A 312 1.58 15.72 3.84
CA ALA A 312 1.02 14.91 2.75
C ALA A 312 0.96 15.70 1.45
N ALA A 313 0.47 16.95 1.50
CA ALA A 313 0.37 17.83 0.34
C ALA A 313 1.75 18.13 -0.29
N VAL A 314 2.72 18.54 0.52
CA VAL A 314 4.10 18.82 0.08
C VAL A 314 4.74 17.57 -0.53
N LYS A 315 4.58 16.40 0.12
CA LYS A 315 5.10 15.12 -0.40
C LYS A 315 4.54 14.80 -1.78
N ARG A 316 3.23 14.96 -2.02
CA ARG A 316 2.63 14.69 -3.34
C ARG A 316 3.09 15.68 -4.41
N HIS A 317 3.27 16.94 -4.05
CA HIS A 317 3.83 17.93 -4.95
C HIS A 317 5.27 17.59 -5.35
N GLN A 318 6.14 17.27 -4.38
CA GLN A 318 7.52 16.86 -4.63
C GLN A 318 7.64 15.58 -5.48
N GLN A 319 6.69 14.65 -5.33
CA GLN A 319 6.62 13.42 -6.11
C GLN A 319 6.07 13.63 -7.54
N GLY A 320 5.60 14.82 -7.90
CA GLY A 320 4.99 15.14 -9.19
C GLY A 320 3.60 14.50 -9.39
N TRP A 321 2.91 14.18 -8.29
CA TRP A 321 1.52 13.72 -8.31
C TRP A 321 0.53 14.87 -8.29
N LEU A 322 0.93 15.99 -7.71
CA LEU A 322 0.24 17.27 -7.64
C LEU A 322 1.04 18.29 -8.44
N SER A 323 0.38 19.08 -9.31
CA SER A 323 1.04 20.06 -10.17
C SER A 323 1.45 21.31 -9.41
N GLU A 324 0.55 21.86 -8.61
CA GLU A 324 0.72 23.12 -7.87
C GLU A 324 0.23 22.99 -6.43
N LEU A 325 0.83 23.75 -5.50
CA LEU A 325 0.48 23.74 -4.08
C LEU A 325 0.28 25.17 -3.58
N HIS A 326 -0.87 25.43 -2.98
CA HIS A 326 -1.28 26.72 -2.45
C HIS A 326 -1.76 26.62 -0.99
N TYR A 327 -1.58 27.71 -0.23
CA TYR A 327 -1.98 27.82 1.17
C TYR A 327 -3.09 28.85 1.38
N ASP A 328 -3.47 29.56 0.33
CA ASP A 328 -4.44 30.65 0.32
C ASP A 328 -5.56 30.39 -0.68
N LEU A 329 -6.81 30.43 -0.19
CA LEU A 329 -8.01 30.18 -0.98
C LEU A 329 -8.20 31.15 -2.14
N HIS A 330 -7.83 32.42 -1.95
CA HIS A 330 -7.97 33.43 -3.00
C HIS A 330 -7.11 33.08 -4.23
N SER A 331 -5.86 32.69 -3.98
CA SER A 331 -4.94 32.24 -5.02
C SER A 331 -5.45 30.98 -5.73
N VAL A 332 -6.00 30.00 -4.98
CA VAL A 332 -6.60 28.78 -5.53
C VAL A 332 -7.75 29.12 -6.48
N ILE A 333 -8.68 30.00 -6.05
CA ILE A 333 -9.84 30.38 -6.83
C ILE A 333 -9.45 31.12 -8.12
N LEU A 334 -8.51 32.06 -8.05
CA LEU A 334 -8.02 32.78 -9.23
C LEU A 334 -7.35 31.83 -10.21
N ARG A 335 -6.47 30.97 -9.70
CA ARG A 335 -5.74 29.99 -10.54
C ARG A 335 -6.67 28.98 -11.21
N ALA A 336 -7.67 28.49 -10.48
CA ALA A 336 -8.65 27.57 -11.01
C ALA A 336 -9.48 28.20 -12.15
N ARG A 337 -9.93 29.45 -11.99
CA ARG A 337 -10.63 30.19 -13.07
C ARG A 337 -9.77 30.35 -14.32
N GLU A 338 -8.51 30.72 -14.14
CA GLU A 338 -7.56 30.84 -15.25
C GLU A 338 -7.40 29.51 -15.98
N ALA A 339 -7.17 28.42 -15.24
CA ALA A 339 -6.99 27.10 -15.81
C ALA A 339 -8.23 26.60 -16.57
N VAL A 340 -9.42 26.79 -16.01
CA VAL A 340 -10.70 26.44 -16.66
C VAL A 340 -10.86 27.22 -17.97
N ASN A 341 -10.66 28.55 -17.95
CA ASN A 341 -10.78 29.40 -19.12
C ASN A 341 -9.80 29.05 -20.25
N ASN A 342 -8.60 28.60 -19.86
CA ASN A 342 -7.55 28.21 -20.80
C ASN A 342 -7.65 26.73 -21.23
N GLY A 343 -8.56 25.95 -20.65
CA GLY A 343 -8.67 24.51 -20.90
C GLY A 343 -7.42 23.73 -20.46
N GLU A 344 -6.73 24.21 -19.43
CA GLU A 344 -5.47 23.65 -18.95
C GLU A 344 -5.71 22.38 -18.10
N ALA A 345 -4.91 21.35 -18.30
CA ALA A 345 -4.93 20.15 -17.46
C ALA A 345 -3.97 20.32 -16.29
N VAL A 346 -4.50 20.68 -15.11
CA VAL A 346 -3.69 20.99 -13.93
C VAL A 346 -4.36 20.52 -12.66
N SER A 347 -3.57 20.11 -11.67
CA SER A 347 -4.03 19.81 -10.29
C SER A 347 -3.49 20.85 -9.33
N ILE A 348 -4.38 21.53 -8.63
CA ILE A 348 -4.16 22.63 -7.71
C ILE A 348 -4.44 22.13 -6.29
N GLY A 349 -3.41 21.93 -5.49
CA GLY A 349 -3.53 21.55 -4.08
C GLY A 349 -3.83 22.76 -3.21
N TYR A 350 -4.77 22.64 -2.32
CA TYR A 350 -5.07 23.58 -1.26
C TYR A 350 -4.74 22.95 0.09
N VAL A 351 -3.85 23.57 0.86
CA VAL A 351 -3.58 23.15 2.25
C VAL A 351 -4.63 23.74 3.16
N GLY A 352 -5.68 22.97 3.46
CA GLY A 352 -6.80 23.38 4.29
C GLY A 352 -7.98 22.45 4.21
N ASN A 353 -9.09 22.84 4.82
CA ASN A 353 -10.29 22.04 4.88
C ASN A 353 -11.09 22.16 3.57
N ILE A 354 -11.64 21.03 3.11
CA ILE A 354 -12.52 20.98 1.92
C ILE A 354 -13.79 21.84 2.11
N VAL A 355 -14.29 21.97 3.33
CA VAL A 355 -15.47 22.80 3.63
C VAL A 355 -15.17 24.26 3.33
N ASP A 356 -14.03 24.79 3.80
CA ASP A 356 -13.62 26.17 3.53
C ASP A 356 -13.44 26.43 2.03
N LEU A 357 -12.94 25.43 1.29
CA LEU A 357 -12.85 25.51 -0.17
C LEU A 357 -14.22 25.57 -0.82
N LEU A 358 -15.18 24.74 -0.39
CA LEU A 358 -16.54 24.74 -0.94
C LEU A 358 -17.26 26.05 -0.65
N GLU A 359 -17.12 26.61 0.56
CA GLU A 359 -17.67 27.92 0.93
C GLU A 359 -17.06 29.02 0.03
N ALA A 360 -15.75 29.03 -0.16
CA ALA A 360 -15.08 30.00 -1.03
C ALA A 360 -15.54 29.90 -2.50
N LEU A 361 -15.82 28.69 -3.00
CA LEU A 361 -16.35 28.49 -4.33
C LEU A 361 -17.77 29.08 -4.47
N ILE A 362 -18.63 28.84 -3.47
CA ILE A 362 -20.00 29.41 -3.42
C ILE A 362 -19.94 30.94 -3.39
N GLU A 363 -19.15 31.55 -2.53
CA GLU A 363 -18.96 32.99 -2.43
C GLU A 363 -18.48 33.61 -3.75
N ASN A 364 -17.69 32.89 -4.50
CA ASN A 364 -17.17 33.33 -5.80
C ASN A 364 -18.06 32.93 -7.00
N ASN A 365 -19.24 32.36 -6.76
CA ASN A 365 -20.16 31.87 -7.79
C ASN A 365 -19.50 30.88 -8.78
N ILE A 366 -18.67 29.97 -8.26
CA ILE A 366 -18.07 28.87 -9.02
C ILE A 366 -18.79 27.58 -8.68
N THR A 367 -19.35 26.93 -9.69
CA THR A 367 -19.95 25.62 -9.57
C THR A 367 -18.99 24.59 -10.17
N PRO A 368 -18.53 23.60 -9.41
CA PRO A 368 -17.75 22.50 -9.97
C PRO A 368 -18.63 21.64 -10.89
N ASP A 369 -18.03 21.11 -11.96
CA ASP A 369 -18.70 20.21 -12.88
C ASP A 369 -18.77 18.79 -12.35
N LEU A 370 -17.70 18.36 -11.65
CA LEU A 370 -17.57 17.05 -11.04
C LEU A 370 -17.01 17.20 -9.63
N GLY A 371 -17.42 16.32 -8.74
CA GLY A 371 -16.91 16.27 -7.38
C GLY A 371 -16.82 14.85 -6.86
N SER A 372 -15.86 14.60 -6.01
CA SER A 372 -15.78 13.38 -5.20
C SER A 372 -15.22 13.70 -3.82
N ASP A 373 -15.49 12.84 -2.87
CA ASP A 373 -14.79 12.79 -1.61
C ASP A 373 -14.26 11.37 -1.41
N GLN A 374 -13.01 11.26 -0.97
CA GLN A 374 -12.40 9.98 -0.67
C GLN A 374 -11.76 10.05 0.71
N THR A 375 -12.61 9.98 1.72
CA THR A 375 -12.18 9.82 3.10
C THR A 375 -11.93 8.34 3.38
N SER A 376 -10.69 7.97 3.61
CA SER A 376 -10.31 6.60 3.95
C SER A 376 -10.45 6.37 5.45
N LEU A 377 -11.46 5.61 5.85
CA LEU A 377 -11.67 5.19 7.23
C LEU A 377 -11.25 3.73 7.39
N HIS A 378 -9.97 3.51 7.67
CA HIS A 378 -9.43 2.16 7.80
C HIS A 378 -9.48 1.63 9.24
N ASN A 379 -9.37 2.52 10.21
CA ASN A 379 -9.44 2.22 11.64
C ASN A 379 -10.47 3.15 12.29
N PRO A 380 -11.75 2.76 12.33
CA PRO A 380 -12.80 3.59 12.93
C PRO A 380 -12.62 3.64 14.45
N TRP A 381 -12.28 4.80 14.96
CA TRP A 381 -12.25 5.07 16.40
C TRP A 381 -13.65 5.49 16.86
N LEU A 382 -14.15 4.90 17.95
CA LEU A 382 -15.41 5.29 18.60
C LEU A 382 -15.14 6.06 19.87
#